data_f8fd8adffff6971a3cc2aa1d8070ee5d
#
_entry.id   f8fd8adffff6971a3cc2aa1d8070ee5d
#
_cell.length_a   1.000
_cell.length_b   1.000
_cell.length_c   1.000
_cell.angle_alpha   90.00
_cell.angle_beta   90.00
_cell.angle_gamma   90.00
#
_symmetry.space_group_name_H-M   'P 1'
#
loop_
_entity.id
_entity.type
_entity.pdbx_description
1 polymer ?
#
loop_
_entity_poly.entity_id
_entity_poly.type
_entity_poly.pdbx_seq_one_letter_code
_entity_poly.pdbx_strand_id
1 'polypeptide(L)' 'MTSGTDKGLASLREQWGERWEVWYVPHALDGSVTWCARRHGDQLPNVTHADTADHLAEYMSDAEADSE' A
#
# COMPACT_ATOMS: atom_id res chain seq x y z
N MET A 1 -12.40 -16.79 -8.52
CA MET A 1 -12.32 -16.54 -7.07
C MET A 1 -11.41 -15.38 -6.79
N THR A 2 -11.93 -14.37 -6.10
CA THR A 2 -11.12 -13.22 -5.73
C THR A 2 -10.22 -13.59 -4.55
N SER A 3 -8.93 -13.36 -4.69
CA SER A 3 -8.01 -13.59 -3.57
C SER A 3 -8.20 -12.48 -2.52
N GLY A 4 -7.85 -12.79 -1.27
CA GLY A 4 -7.88 -11.78 -0.21
C GLY A 4 -6.97 -10.59 -0.52
N THR A 5 -5.89 -10.84 -1.29
CA THR A 5 -4.97 -9.81 -1.71
C THR A 5 -5.65 -8.79 -2.63
N ASP A 6 -6.43 -9.27 -3.59
CA ASP A 6 -7.14 -8.38 -4.51
C ASP A 6 -8.17 -7.52 -3.78
N LYS A 7 -8.88 -8.11 -2.81
CA LYS A 7 -9.84 -7.36 -2.01
C LYS A 7 -9.15 -6.31 -1.17
N GLY A 8 -8.04 -6.67 -0.56
CA GLY A 8 -7.25 -5.73 0.23
C GLY A 8 -6.76 -4.56 -0.60
N LEU A 9 -6.28 -4.85 -1.81
CA LEU A 9 -5.81 -3.81 -2.71
C LEU A 9 -6.95 -2.87 -3.13
N ALA A 10 -8.10 -3.44 -3.48
CA ALA A 10 -9.26 -2.64 -3.88
C ALA A 10 -9.71 -1.73 -2.74
N SER A 11 -9.73 -2.26 -1.51
CA SER A 11 -10.10 -1.49 -0.33
C SER A 11 -9.15 -0.34 -0.08
N LEU A 12 -7.83 -0.60 -0.17
CA LEU A 12 -6.83 0.45 0.01
C LEU A 12 -6.92 1.51 -1.07
N ARG A 13 -7.13 1.10 -2.31
CA ARG A 13 -7.29 2.05 -3.41
C ARG A 13 -8.53 2.92 -3.24
N GLU A 14 -9.60 2.35 -2.71
CA GLU A 14 -10.83 3.09 -2.46
C GLU A 14 -10.63 4.12 -1.36
N GLN A 15 -9.90 3.78 -0.30
CA GLN A 15 -9.69 4.66 0.84
C GLN A 15 -8.56 5.67 0.61
N TRP A 16 -7.50 5.26 -0.07
CA TRP A 16 -6.27 6.04 -0.19
C TRP A 16 -5.91 6.45 -1.60
N GLY A 17 -6.62 5.94 -2.60
CA GLY A 17 -6.26 6.08 -4.01
C GLY A 17 -6.21 7.52 -4.51
N GLU A 18 -6.88 8.45 -3.87
CA GLU A 18 -6.86 9.85 -4.25
C GLU A 18 -5.53 10.52 -3.90
N ARG A 19 -4.87 10.03 -2.84
CA ARG A 19 -3.65 10.62 -2.32
C ARG A 19 -2.44 9.75 -2.52
N TRP A 20 -2.64 8.43 -2.61
CA TRP A 20 -1.58 7.45 -2.65
C TRP A 20 -1.78 6.50 -3.80
N GLU A 21 -0.67 6.09 -4.41
CA GLU A 21 -0.66 5.00 -5.36
C GLU A 21 -0.32 3.73 -4.57
N VAL A 22 -1.20 2.74 -4.61
CA VAL A 22 -1.05 1.50 -3.85
C VAL A 22 -0.96 0.33 -4.82
N TRP A 23 -0.01 -0.57 -4.57
CA TRP A 23 0.14 -1.78 -5.36
C TRP A 23 0.77 -2.85 -4.49
N TYR A 24 0.90 -4.05 -5.04
CA TYR A 24 1.61 -5.12 -4.34
C TYR A 24 2.51 -5.87 -5.30
N VAL A 25 3.55 -6.53 -4.73
CA VAL A 25 4.49 -7.35 -5.48
C VAL A 25 4.44 -8.76 -4.90
N PRO A 26 3.95 -9.73 -5.68
CA PRO A 26 3.93 -11.11 -5.20
C PRO A 26 5.32 -11.73 -5.26
N HIS A 27 5.62 -12.58 -4.29
CA HIS A 27 6.89 -13.31 -4.20
C HIS A 27 6.64 -14.77 -4.57
N ALA A 28 7.20 -15.21 -5.69
CA ALA A 28 6.92 -16.52 -6.22
C ALA A 28 7.46 -17.67 -5.36
N LEU A 29 8.51 -17.39 -4.58
CA LEU A 29 9.19 -18.45 -3.84
C LEU A 29 8.43 -18.93 -2.61
N ASP A 30 7.78 -18.03 -1.90
CA ASP A 30 7.10 -18.38 -0.66
C ASP A 30 5.62 -18.00 -0.64
N GLY A 31 5.12 -17.45 -1.73
CA GLY A 31 3.72 -17.07 -1.83
C GLY A 31 3.34 -15.83 -1.06
N SER A 32 4.30 -15.14 -0.49
CA SER A 32 4.02 -13.90 0.23
C SER A 32 3.86 -12.73 -0.73
N VAL A 33 3.39 -11.60 -0.19
CA VAL A 33 3.17 -10.39 -0.96
C VAL A 33 3.75 -9.22 -0.19
N THR A 34 4.44 -8.32 -0.90
CA THR A 34 4.89 -7.06 -0.33
C THR A 34 3.94 -5.96 -0.78
N TRP A 35 3.32 -5.29 0.15
CA TRP A 35 2.44 -4.17 -0.12
C TRP A 35 3.24 -2.90 -0.22
N CYS A 36 2.96 -2.11 -1.24
CA CYS A 36 3.70 -0.88 -1.51
C CYS A 36 2.75 0.28 -1.69
N ALA A 37 3.19 1.47 -1.28
CA ALA A 37 2.42 2.69 -1.48
C ALA A 37 3.36 3.86 -1.69
N ARG A 38 2.97 4.78 -2.57
CA ARG A 38 3.71 6.00 -2.83
C ARG A 38 2.71 7.15 -2.86
N ARG A 39 3.09 8.24 -2.22
CA ARG A 39 2.24 9.43 -2.21
C ARG A 39 2.27 10.11 -3.57
N HIS A 40 1.09 10.48 -4.06
CA HIS A 40 1.00 11.22 -5.32
C HIS A 40 1.69 12.57 -5.20
N GLY A 41 2.49 12.90 -6.19
CA GLY A 41 3.19 14.17 -6.21
C GLY A 41 4.58 14.15 -5.59
N ASP A 42 4.96 13.07 -4.94
CA ASP A 42 6.31 12.95 -4.40
C ASP A 42 7.30 12.78 -5.54
N GLN A 43 8.35 13.60 -5.51
CA GLN A 43 9.38 13.57 -6.53
C GLN A 43 10.43 12.49 -6.28
N LEU A 44 10.58 12.10 -5.02
CA LEU A 44 11.54 11.07 -4.65
C LEU A 44 10.84 9.72 -4.57
N PRO A 45 11.57 8.63 -4.77
CA PRO A 45 10.98 7.30 -4.65
C PRO A 45 10.72 6.93 -3.18
N ASN A 46 9.85 7.68 -2.55
CA ASN A 46 9.44 7.44 -1.17
C ASN A 46 8.36 6.38 -1.14
N VAL A 47 8.76 5.14 -1.40
CA VAL A 47 7.85 4.03 -1.40
C VAL A 47 7.81 3.41 -0.01
N THR A 48 6.61 3.29 0.52
CA THR A 48 6.38 2.62 1.80
C THR A 48 6.10 1.15 1.53
N HIS A 49 6.74 0.28 2.28
CA HIS A 49 6.58 -1.16 2.14
C HIS A 49 6.01 -1.75 3.41
N ALA A 50 5.16 -2.76 3.27
CA ALA A 50 4.58 -3.46 4.42
C ALA A 50 4.30 -4.91 4.06
N ASP A 51 4.27 -5.77 5.07
CA ASP A 51 4.00 -7.19 4.89
C ASP A 51 2.51 -7.47 4.69
N THR A 52 1.67 -6.61 5.24
CA THR A 52 0.21 -6.78 5.16
C THR A 52 -0.44 -5.48 4.76
N ALA A 53 -1.67 -5.59 4.24
CA ALA A 53 -2.46 -4.42 3.88
C ALA A 53 -2.75 -3.54 5.09
N ASP A 54 -3.00 -4.16 6.24
CA ASP A 54 -3.27 -3.42 7.48
C ASP A 54 -2.07 -2.60 7.90
N HIS A 55 -0.88 -3.17 7.85
CA HIS A 55 0.36 -2.46 8.17
C HIS A 55 0.60 -1.32 7.20
N LEU A 56 0.32 -1.54 5.92
CA LEU A 56 0.48 -0.48 4.94
C LEU A 56 -0.45 0.69 5.24
N ALA A 57 -1.69 0.41 5.60
CA ALA A 57 -2.64 1.46 5.97
C ALA A 57 -2.16 2.24 7.18
N GLU A 58 -1.58 1.57 8.17
CA GLU A 58 -1.00 2.23 9.33
C GLU A 58 0.14 3.17 8.94
N TYR A 59 1.03 2.71 8.07
CA TYR A 59 2.15 3.53 7.62
C TYR A 59 1.68 4.76 6.85
N MET A 60 0.69 4.59 6.00
CA MET A 60 0.12 5.71 5.26
C MET A 60 -0.54 6.73 6.19
N SER A 61 -1.27 6.23 7.17
CA SER A 61 -1.93 7.07 8.16
C SER A 61 -0.92 7.86 8.98
N ASP A 62 0.16 7.19 9.42
CA ASP A 62 1.22 7.84 10.17
C ASP A 62 1.92 8.92 9.33
N ALA A 63 2.16 8.63 8.06
CA ALA A 63 2.79 9.58 7.17
C ALA A 63 1.93 10.82 6.96
N GLU A 64 0.61 10.64 6.85
CA GLU A 64 -0.30 11.78 6.71
C GLU A 64 -0.39 12.60 7.98
N ALA A 65 -0.38 11.94 9.12
CA ALA A 65 -0.40 12.64 10.41
C ALA A 65 0.87 13.45 10.62
N ASP A 66 1.99 12.96 10.11
CA ASP A 66 3.29 13.60 10.28
C ASP A 66 3.54 14.73 9.30
N SER A 67 2.74 14.83 8.25
CA SER A 67 3.00 15.77 7.16
C SER A 67 2.28 17.11 7.31
N GLU A 68 1.80 17.43 8.47
CA GLU A 68 1.19 18.73 8.70
C GLU A 68 2.20 19.84 8.95
#